data_7b11829d85d3e16967cad304cda58fee
#
_entry.id   7b11829d85d3e16967cad304cda58fee
#
_cell.length_a   1.000
_cell.length_b   1.000
_cell.length_c   1.000
_cell.angle_alpha   90.00
_cell.angle_beta   90.00
_cell.angle_gamma   90.00
#
_symmetry.space_group_name_H-M   'P 1'
#
loop_
_entity.id
_entity.type
_entity.pdbx_description
1 polymer ?
#
loop_
_entity_poly.entity_id
_entity_poly.type
_entity_poly.pdbx_seq_one_letter_code
_entity_poly.pdbx_strand_id
1 'polypeptide(L)'
;MMVITMRDTKHKVDTPSVSEEQIRDSMEITKADAVELNAELDKSNAPSLESDNAPIEATTEAWDRGIRQAQAKKNTTLEDVHKVFSKWLFVDDTDRIDLALAVGMNYTTTGAPIWIFLVSPAGDWKSELLMSFTGLPNVIQLDQITKNTLASGLKDTVDLGSQLTGKRSLIISPDLANLISCASDDKKMIWSQFREWYDGRINKMTGSGTSKKYDNCYVNFLAGATPVMRGEYLIHQAIGTRELLYDCDPDPSQNEAKMNQAWENEDYEEEMREELRTVVYDFCLYHTPENIKVSKAIREFLSHEANRLSLLRATGTIDWHSGELKGDVTREVPTRLIKQLKRLWLTLKSLDPEYPDKTAKRIIRKIIDSSGSKNRQRIIKAFKGAKTTDKWLNIADIRRETKLGRRTIKAECEQLWSLGSLRSETRVERIGASVVSDGCGGETERGGLIREVEYYSPIQQETTQEEL
;
A
#
# COMPACT_ATOMS: atom_id res chain seq x y z
N MET A 1 -37.81 -33.12 -25.71
CA MET A 1 -37.23 -34.42 -25.37
C MET A 1 -36.35 -34.81 -26.54
N MET A 2 -35.05 -34.49 -26.46
CA MET A 2 -34.06 -34.82 -27.48
C MET A 2 -32.75 -35.13 -26.74
N VAL A 3 -32.43 -36.42 -26.74
CA VAL A 3 -31.23 -36.98 -26.10
C VAL A 3 -30.09 -36.88 -27.11
N ILE A 4 -29.03 -36.18 -26.79
CA ILE A 4 -27.77 -36.17 -27.58
C ILE A 4 -26.74 -36.96 -26.81
N THR A 5 -26.40 -38.12 -27.35
CA THR A 5 -25.32 -39.01 -26.92
C THR A 5 -23.98 -38.45 -27.35
N MET A 6 -23.10 -38.19 -26.40
CA MET A 6 -21.67 -37.88 -26.66
C MET A 6 -20.91 -39.20 -26.92
N ARG A 7 -20.23 -39.27 -28.05
CA ARG A 7 -19.25 -40.30 -28.37
C ARG A 7 -17.89 -39.94 -27.82
N ASP A 8 -17.36 -40.83 -27.00
CA ASP A 8 -15.95 -40.84 -26.59
C ASP A 8 -15.03 -41.11 -27.80
N THR A 9 -14.11 -40.17 -28.05
CA THR A 9 -12.91 -40.42 -28.88
C THR A 9 -11.68 -40.25 -28.04
N LYS A 10 -11.12 -41.36 -27.54
CA LYS A 10 -9.78 -41.43 -26.93
C LYS A 10 -8.75 -41.37 -28.05
N HIS A 11 -8.06 -40.21 -28.18
CA HIS A 11 -6.76 -40.18 -28.85
C HIS A 11 -5.67 -40.51 -27.84
N LYS A 12 -5.04 -41.68 -28.00
CA LYS A 12 -3.76 -42.02 -27.38
C LYS A 12 -2.68 -41.22 -28.08
N VAL A 13 -1.98 -40.35 -27.34
CA VAL A 13 -0.70 -39.79 -27.75
C VAL A 13 0.38 -40.71 -27.17
N ASP A 14 1.09 -41.43 -28.06
CA ASP A 14 2.25 -42.23 -27.70
C ASP A 14 3.40 -41.26 -27.40
N THR A 15 3.75 -41.08 -26.14
CA THR A 15 5.00 -40.50 -25.70
C THR A 15 6.06 -41.57 -25.70
N PRO A 16 7.24 -41.37 -26.32
CA PRO A 16 8.33 -42.33 -26.27
C PRO A 16 8.83 -42.47 -24.82
N SER A 17 8.74 -43.69 -24.30
CA SER A 17 9.31 -44.03 -22.99
C SER A 17 10.81 -44.03 -23.05
N VAL A 18 11.45 -43.08 -22.41
CA VAL A 18 12.89 -43.11 -22.13
C VAL A 18 13.13 -44.19 -21.09
N SER A 19 14.05 -45.15 -21.37
CA SER A 19 14.32 -46.25 -20.46
C SER A 19 15.01 -45.75 -19.19
N GLU A 20 14.75 -46.41 -18.05
CA GLU A 20 15.42 -46.12 -16.77
C GLU A 20 16.95 -46.19 -16.84
N GLU A 21 17.47 -46.95 -17.77
CA GLU A 21 18.90 -47.09 -18.03
C GLU A 21 19.49 -45.80 -18.63
N GLN A 22 18.78 -45.12 -19.55
CA GLN A 22 19.21 -43.85 -20.16
C GLN A 22 19.19 -42.68 -19.16
N ILE A 23 18.28 -42.71 -18.17
CA ILE A 23 18.27 -41.73 -17.09
C ILE A 23 19.43 -41.97 -16.13
N ARG A 24 19.78 -43.21 -15.86
CA ARG A 24 20.88 -43.58 -14.98
C ARG A 24 22.24 -43.18 -15.55
N ASP A 25 22.47 -43.40 -16.83
CA ASP A 25 23.72 -43.04 -17.52
C ASP A 25 23.91 -41.51 -17.56
N SER A 26 22.84 -40.73 -17.74
CA SER A 26 22.92 -39.26 -17.70
C SER A 26 23.22 -38.72 -16.28
N MET A 27 22.75 -39.40 -15.21
CA MET A 27 23.06 -39.04 -13.83
C MET A 27 24.47 -39.43 -13.39
N GLU A 28 25.07 -40.51 -13.96
CA GLU A 28 26.44 -40.90 -13.65
C GLU A 28 27.47 -39.98 -14.31
N ILE A 29 27.21 -39.49 -15.52
CA ILE A 29 28.07 -38.52 -16.22
C ILE A 29 28.12 -37.21 -15.43
N THR A 30 27.00 -36.70 -14.95
CA THR A 30 26.93 -35.47 -14.14
C THR A 30 27.62 -35.59 -12.77
N LYS A 31 27.68 -36.79 -12.19
CA LYS A 31 28.41 -37.04 -10.94
C LYS A 31 29.93 -37.10 -11.14
N ALA A 32 30.39 -37.62 -12.25
CA ALA A 32 31.83 -37.67 -12.60
C ALA A 32 32.36 -36.24 -12.83
N ASP A 33 31.64 -35.43 -13.60
CA ASP A 33 32.00 -34.04 -13.88
C ASP A 33 32.01 -33.17 -12.60
N ALA A 34 31.06 -33.39 -11.65
CA ALA A 34 31.02 -32.69 -10.37
C ALA A 34 32.20 -33.07 -9.44
N VAL A 35 32.69 -34.29 -9.49
CA VAL A 35 33.84 -34.74 -8.70
C VAL A 35 35.14 -34.15 -9.25
N GLU A 36 35.31 -34.05 -10.57
CA GLU A 36 36.49 -33.46 -11.21
C GLU A 36 36.55 -31.92 -10.95
N LEU A 37 35.42 -31.24 -11.00
CA LEU A 37 35.34 -29.82 -10.70
C LEU A 37 35.63 -29.51 -9.21
N ASN A 38 35.20 -30.36 -8.29
CA ASN A 38 35.53 -30.23 -6.87
C ASN A 38 37.00 -30.48 -6.55
N ALA A 39 37.67 -31.37 -7.31
CA ALA A 39 39.09 -31.63 -7.13
C ALA A 39 39.99 -30.48 -7.65
N GLU A 40 39.52 -29.64 -8.55
CA GLU A 40 40.19 -28.41 -8.97
C GLU A 40 39.94 -27.22 -8.00
N LEU A 41 38.77 -27.15 -7.35
CA LEU A 41 38.44 -26.13 -6.37
C LEU A 41 39.16 -26.29 -5.03
N ASP A 42 39.52 -27.53 -4.63
CA ASP A 42 40.30 -27.80 -3.41
C ASP A 42 41.77 -27.34 -3.49
N LYS A 43 42.23 -26.93 -4.66
CA LYS A 43 43.60 -26.39 -4.86
C LYS A 43 43.70 -24.88 -4.66
N SER A 44 42.60 -24.16 -4.52
CA SER A 44 42.59 -22.74 -4.22
C SER A 44 42.02 -22.55 -2.79
N ASN A 45 42.80 -21.96 -1.87
CA ASN A 45 42.44 -21.65 -0.48
C ASN A 45 41.11 -20.92 -0.35
N ALA A 46 39.98 -21.64 -0.38
CA ALA A 46 38.67 -21.14 -0.04
C ALA A 46 38.25 -21.72 1.32
N PRO A 47 37.60 -20.93 2.21
CA PRO A 47 37.17 -21.41 3.51
C PRO A 47 36.10 -22.50 3.37
N SER A 48 36.26 -23.57 4.15
CA SER A 48 35.40 -24.75 4.18
C SER A 48 33.93 -24.38 4.42
N LEU A 49 33.07 -24.73 3.48
CA LEU A 49 31.61 -24.71 3.61
C LEU A 49 31.18 -26.02 4.29
N GLU A 50 31.05 -25.99 5.63
CA GLU A 50 30.28 -27.00 6.34
C GLU A 50 28.81 -26.58 6.42
N SER A 51 27.97 -27.11 5.51
CA SER A 51 26.58 -27.51 5.81
C SER A 51 25.94 -28.19 4.59
N ASP A 52 25.92 -29.50 4.62
CA ASP A 52 25.33 -30.38 3.61
C ASP A 52 23.80 -30.45 3.67
N ASN A 53 23.04 -29.37 3.42
CA ASN A 53 21.59 -29.46 3.18
C ASN A 53 20.95 -28.12 2.78
N ALA A 54 21.62 -27.24 2.06
CA ALA A 54 20.94 -26.13 1.41
C ALA A 54 20.24 -26.60 0.12
N PRO A 55 18.96 -26.27 -0.12
CA PRO A 55 18.32 -26.57 -1.40
C PRO A 55 19.11 -25.96 -2.56
N ILE A 56 19.22 -26.69 -3.66
CA ILE A 56 19.96 -26.25 -4.88
C ILE A 56 19.48 -24.87 -5.37
N GLU A 57 18.20 -24.57 -5.21
CA GLU A 57 17.59 -23.25 -5.50
C GLU A 57 18.22 -22.11 -4.68
N ALA A 58 18.48 -22.32 -3.38
CA ALA A 58 19.12 -21.32 -2.53
C ALA A 58 20.57 -21.01 -2.90
N THR A 59 21.29 -21.98 -3.48
CA THR A 59 22.66 -21.79 -3.97
C THR A 59 22.69 -21.05 -5.29
N THR A 60 21.76 -21.30 -6.20
CA THR A 60 21.62 -20.59 -7.47
C THR A 60 21.27 -19.12 -7.25
N GLU A 61 20.31 -18.82 -6.37
CA GLU A 61 19.95 -17.44 -6.02
C GLU A 61 21.11 -16.68 -5.32
N ALA A 62 21.92 -17.36 -4.51
CA ALA A 62 23.08 -16.75 -3.87
C ALA A 62 24.18 -16.44 -4.90
N TRP A 63 24.37 -17.32 -5.88
CA TRP A 63 25.31 -17.14 -6.97
C TRP A 63 24.90 -15.98 -7.89
N ASP A 64 23.64 -15.93 -8.31
CA ASP A 64 23.09 -14.85 -9.14
C ASP A 64 23.19 -13.49 -8.43
N ARG A 65 22.95 -13.46 -7.11
CA ARG A 65 23.17 -12.26 -6.29
C ARG A 65 24.62 -11.81 -6.27
N GLY A 66 25.57 -12.75 -6.17
CA GLY A 66 27.01 -12.46 -6.20
C GLY A 66 27.46 -11.86 -7.54
N ILE A 67 26.98 -12.42 -8.65
CA ILE A 67 27.26 -11.90 -10.00
C ILE A 67 26.69 -10.49 -10.18
N ARG A 68 25.45 -10.26 -9.81
CA ARG A 68 24.81 -8.92 -9.90
C ARG A 68 25.56 -7.90 -9.05
N GLN A 69 25.97 -8.27 -7.83
CA GLN A 69 26.73 -7.37 -6.95
C GLN A 69 28.10 -7.00 -7.55
N ALA A 70 28.76 -7.93 -8.25
CA ALA A 70 30.04 -7.68 -8.89
C ALA A 70 29.91 -6.81 -10.15
N GLN A 71 28.75 -6.82 -10.81
CA GLN A 71 28.45 -6.07 -12.03
C GLN A 71 27.74 -4.73 -11.78
N ALA A 72 27.28 -4.48 -10.56
CA ALA A 72 26.50 -3.32 -10.22
C ALA A 72 27.24 -2.00 -10.51
N LYS A 73 26.54 -1.08 -11.18
CA LYS A 73 27.06 0.25 -11.52
C LYS A 73 26.94 1.21 -10.34
N LYS A 74 28.06 1.77 -9.88
CA LYS A 74 28.11 2.68 -8.70
C LYS A 74 27.47 4.03 -8.92
N ASN A 75 27.20 4.46 -10.14
CA ASN A 75 26.80 5.83 -10.48
C ASN A 75 25.41 5.88 -11.14
N THR A 76 24.54 4.92 -10.88
CA THR A 76 23.16 4.93 -11.38
C THR A 76 22.39 6.07 -10.70
N THR A 77 21.83 6.98 -11.48
CA THR A 77 21.08 8.14 -10.98
C THR A 77 19.57 7.87 -10.94
N LEU A 78 18.81 8.71 -10.24
CA LEU A 78 17.34 8.66 -10.25
C LEU A 78 16.80 8.84 -11.67
N GLU A 79 17.44 9.70 -12.48
CA GLU A 79 17.08 9.91 -13.88
C GLU A 79 17.29 8.65 -14.73
N ASP A 80 18.33 7.87 -14.48
CA ASP A 80 18.56 6.61 -15.17
C ASP A 80 17.45 5.59 -14.85
N VAL A 81 17.01 5.53 -13.59
CA VAL A 81 15.85 4.71 -13.21
C VAL A 81 14.61 5.15 -13.97
N HIS A 82 14.29 6.45 -13.97
CA HIS A 82 13.13 6.95 -14.69
C HIS A 82 13.20 6.66 -16.20
N LYS A 83 14.38 6.76 -16.82
CA LYS A 83 14.59 6.44 -18.26
C LYS A 83 14.32 4.98 -18.56
N VAL A 84 14.83 4.05 -17.73
CA VAL A 84 14.62 2.61 -17.94
C VAL A 84 13.15 2.26 -17.75
N PHE A 85 12.50 2.77 -16.71
CA PHE A 85 11.05 2.56 -16.53
C PHE A 85 10.24 3.12 -17.70
N SER A 86 10.57 4.33 -18.17
CA SER A 86 9.86 4.96 -19.30
C SER A 86 10.17 4.31 -20.65
N LYS A 87 11.28 3.61 -20.81
CA LYS A 87 11.59 2.78 -21.98
C LYS A 87 10.57 1.67 -22.15
N TRP A 88 10.26 0.99 -21.04
CA TRP A 88 9.50 -0.24 -21.06
C TRP A 88 8.02 -0.08 -20.67
N LEU A 89 7.70 0.90 -19.84
CA LEU A 89 6.37 1.07 -19.29
C LEU A 89 5.83 2.44 -19.65
N PHE A 90 4.52 2.54 -19.83
CA PHE A 90 3.88 3.83 -19.96
C PHE A 90 3.83 4.53 -18.60
N VAL A 91 4.85 5.30 -18.29
CA VAL A 91 4.99 6.05 -17.04
C VAL A 91 4.31 7.41 -17.18
N ASP A 92 3.13 7.55 -16.61
CA ASP A 92 2.35 8.80 -16.55
C ASP A 92 2.78 9.70 -15.38
N ASP A 93 3.34 9.12 -14.32
CA ASP A 93 3.81 9.81 -13.12
C ASP A 93 4.97 9.05 -12.49
N THR A 94 6.12 9.70 -12.33
CA THR A 94 7.30 9.13 -11.69
C THR A 94 7.19 9.06 -10.17
N ASP A 95 6.25 9.78 -9.55
CA ASP A 95 6.08 9.83 -8.09
C ASP A 95 5.96 8.43 -7.45
N ARG A 96 5.32 7.47 -8.13
CA ARG A 96 5.20 6.10 -7.60
C ARG A 96 6.50 5.31 -7.67
N ILE A 97 7.38 5.61 -8.66
CA ILE A 97 8.73 5.04 -8.74
C ILE A 97 9.56 5.61 -7.59
N ASP A 98 9.55 6.93 -7.43
CA ASP A 98 10.26 7.62 -6.35
C ASP A 98 9.83 7.11 -4.97
N LEU A 99 8.52 6.95 -4.78
CA LEU A 99 7.97 6.41 -3.54
C LEU A 99 8.44 4.97 -3.28
N ALA A 100 8.41 4.10 -4.30
CA ALA A 100 8.85 2.72 -4.16
C ALA A 100 10.35 2.64 -3.86
N LEU A 101 11.18 3.43 -4.55
CA LEU A 101 12.62 3.54 -4.28
C LEU A 101 12.89 4.03 -2.86
N ALA A 102 12.18 5.07 -2.40
CA ALA A 102 12.33 5.60 -1.04
C ALA A 102 12.01 4.54 0.02
N VAL A 103 10.99 3.70 -0.18
CA VAL A 103 10.67 2.58 0.70
C VAL A 103 11.70 1.46 0.56
N GLY A 104 12.12 1.16 -0.67
CA GLY A 104 13.14 0.17 -1.00
C GLY A 104 14.49 0.48 -0.36
N MET A 105 14.87 1.75 -0.25
CA MET A 105 16.11 2.15 0.42
C MET A 105 15.97 2.18 1.95
N ASN A 106 14.77 2.39 2.48
CA ASN A 106 14.56 2.56 3.92
C ASN A 106 14.88 1.29 4.74
N TYR A 107 14.76 0.09 4.16
CA TYR A 107 14.98 -1.13 4.93
C TYR A 107 16.42 -1.29 5.43
N THR A 108 17.38 -0.66 4.76
CA THR A 108 18.79 -0.71 5.18
C THR A 108 19.09 0.19 6.37
N THR A 109 18.16 1.06 6.78
CA THR A 109 18.39 2.11 7.76
C THR A 109 17.71 1.85 9.11
N THR A 110 18.20 2.52 10.15
CA THR A 110 17.56 2.51 11.46
C THR A 110 16.37 3.49 11.50
N GLY A 111 15.24 3.11 12.07
CA GLY A 111 14.10 4.01 12.22
C GLY A 111 12.76 3.28 12.03
N ALA A 112 11.68 4.05 11.92
CA ALA A 112 10.36 3.50 11.73
C ALA A 112 10.25 2.78 10.39
N PRO A 113 9.63 1.59 10.33
CA PRO A 113 9.30 0.95 9.07
C PRO A 113 8.33 1.81 8.26
N ILE A 114 8.39 1.68 6.94
CA ILE A 114 7.44 2.30 6.02
C ILE A 114 6.70 1.18 5.28
N TRP A 115 5.38 1.18 5.38
CA TRP A 115 4.52 0.25 4.69
C TRP A 115 3.64 1.01 3.72
N ILE A 116 3.83 0.77 2.43
CA ILE A 116 3.08 1.43 1.35
C ILE A 116 2.36 0.39 0.52
N PHE A 117 1.06 0.60 0.33
CA PHE A 117 0.26 -0.19 -0.59
C PHE A 117 -0.14 0.67 -1.79
N LEU A 118 0.34 0.29 -2.97
CA LEU A 118 0.02 0.92 -4.24
C LEU A 118 -1.36 0.44 -4.70
N VAL A 119 -2.32 1.36 -4.75
CA VAL A 119 -3.71 1.05 -5.09
C VAL A 119 -4.00 1.50 -6.51
N SER A 120 -4.26 0.53 -7.40
CA SER A 120 -4.71 0.80 -8.78
C SER A 120 -5.58 -0.34 -9.30
N PRO A 121 -6.35 -0.14 -10.37
CA PRO A 121 -7.03 -1.21 -11.08
C PRO A 121 -6.06 -2.32 -11.53
N ALA A 122 -6.60 -3.47 -11.88
CA ALA A 122 -5.82 -4.52 -12.54
C ALA A 122 -5.28 -4.04 -13.90
N GLY A 123 -4.13 -4.58 -14.33
CA GLY A 123 -3.50 -4.21 -15.60
C GLY A 123 -2.68 -2.92 -15.57
N ASP A 124 -2.58 -2.25 -14.42
CA ASP A 124 -1.61 -1.18 -14.22
C ASP A 124 -0.24 -1.77 -13.83
N TRP A 125 0.86 -1.21 -14.29
CA TRP A 125 2.23 -1.75 -14.16
C TRP A 125 2.79 -1.81 -12.72
N LYS A 126 1.94 -1.69 -11.69
CA LYS A 126 2.37 -1.78 -10.29
C LYS A 126 3.13 -3.07 -9.94
N SER A 127 2.74 -4.20 -10.54
CA SER A 127 3.41 -5.49 -10.29
C SER A 127 4.83 -5.49 -10.84
N GLU A 128 5.06 -4.97 -12.04
CA GLU A 128 6.41 -4.84 -12.62
C GLU A 128 7.30 -3.91 -11.76
N LEU A 129 6.74 -2.78 -11.27
CA LEU A 129 7.46 -1.91 -10.33
C LEU A 129 7.85 -2.65 -9.05
N LEU A 130 6.94 -3.41 -8.45
CA LEU A 130 7.23 -4.14 -7.22
C LEU A 130 8.23 -5.27 -7.44
N MET A 131 8.08 -6.02 -8.53
CA MET A 131 8.97 -7.13 -8.87
C MET A 131 10.38 -6.67 -9.23
N SER A 132 10.58 -5.43 -9.63
CA SER A 132 11.92 -4.88 -9.90
C SER A 132 12.82 -4.81 -8.66
N PHE A 133 12.26 -4.91 -7.45
CA PHE A 133 13.03 -4.97 -6.20
C PHE A 133 13.51 -6.38 -5.83
N THR A 134 13.05 -7.41 -6.56
CA THR A 134 13.38 -8.81 -6.27
C THR A 134 14.82 -9.11 -6.50
N GLY A 135 15.76 -9.13 -6.12
CA GLY A 135 17.19 -9.26 -6.35
C GLY A 135 18.00 -8.51 -5.32
N LEU A 136 17.39 -7.55 -4.64
CA LEU A 136 18.05 -6.82 -3.55
C LEU A 136 18.27 -7.76 -2.34
N PRO A 137 19.36 -7.58 -1.58
CA PRO A 137 19.61 -8.35 -0.37
C PRO A 137 18.49 -8.19 0.66
N ASN A 138 18.09 -9.28 1.33
CA ASN A 138 17.02 -9.30 2.34
C ASN A 138 15.65 -8.80 1.84
N VAL A 139 15.40 -8.92 0.55
CA VAL A 139 14.06 -8.72 -0.03
C VAL A 139 13.39 -10.08 -0.14
N ILE A 140 12.14 -10.17 0.34
CA ILE A 140 11.34 -11.38 0.32
C ILE A 140 10.03 -11.09 -0.41
N GLN A 141 9.75 -11.86 -1.45
CA GLN A 141 8.49 -11.83 -2.17
C GLN A 141 7.46 -12.70 -1.46
N LEU A 142 6.24 -12.18 -1.28
CA LEU A 142 5.10 -12.90 -0.74
C LEU A 142 3.92 -12.79 -1.68
N ASP A 143 3.62 -13.87 -2.39
CA ASP A 143 2.45 -13.94 -3.27
C ASP A 143 1.19 -14.36 -2.51
N GLN A 144 1.35 -15.13 -1.44
CA GLN A 144 0.26 -15.59 -0.60
C GLN A 144 0.54 -15.35 0.87
N ILE A 145 -0.43 -14.77 1.56
CA ILE A 145 -0.37 -14.50 2.99
C ILE A 145 -1.51 -15.24 3.68
N THR A 146 -1.15 -16.14 4.58
CA THR A 146 -2.08 -16.92 5.39
C THR A 146 -1.85 -16.62 6.88
N LYS A 147 -2.75 -17.04 7.76
CA LYS A 147 -2.61 -16.90 9.22
C LYS A 147 -1.37 -17.62 9.80
N ASN A 148 -0.73 -18.48 9.03
CA ASN A 148 0.46 -19.22 9.48
C ASN A 148 1.74 -18.78 8.78
N THR A 149 1.66 -17.84 7.82
CA THR A 149 2.82 -17.34 7.06
C THR A 149 3.85 -16.70 7.98
N LEU A 150 3.42 -15.86 8.92
CA LEU A 150 4.33 -15.11 9.79
C LEU A 150 4.92 -15.97 10.90
N ALA A 151 4.10 -16.78 11.55
CA ALA A 151 4.52 -17.73 12.56
C ALA A 151 3.67 -18.99 12.45
N SER A 152 4.29 -20.13 12.14
CA SER A 152 3.62 -21.42 12.09
C SER A 152 3.25 -21.91 13.50
N GLY A 153 2.14 -22.63 13.62
CA GLY A 153 1.79 -23.33 14.86
C GLY A 153 2.54 -24.66 15.05
N LEU A 154 3.32 -25.07 14.06
CA LEU A 154 4.05 -26.34 14.09
C LEU A 154 5.47 -26.14 14.64
N LYS A 155 5.94 -27.14 15.41
CA LYS A 155 7.31 -27.19 15.88
C LYS A 155 8.23 -27.49 14.67
N ASP A 156 9.43 -26.95 14.69
CA ASP A 156 10.50 -27.22 13.72
C ASP A 156 10.16 -26.89 12.24
N THR A 157 9.18 -26.00 12.01
CA THR A 157 8.90 -25.45 10.67
C THR A 157 9.58 -24.12 10.47
N VAL A 158 10.15 -23.94 9.29
CA VAL A 158 10.62 -22.63 8.82
C VAL A 158 9.40 -21.80 8.44
N ASP A 159 9.24 -20.65 9.09
CA ASP A 159 8.23 -19.67 8.77
C ASP A 159 8.90 -18.29 8.52
N LEU A 160 8.12 -17.32 8.08
CA LEU A 160 8.68 -16.02 7.73
C LEU A 160 9.34 -15.33 8.93
N GLY A 161 8.77 -15.49 10.14
CA GLY A 161 9.35 -14.92 11.36
C GLY A 161 10.77 -15.42 11.63
N SER A 162 11.05 -16.71 11.37
CA SER A 162 12.39 -17.28 11.54
C SER A 162 13.38 -16.72 10.52
N GLN A 163 12.94 -16.42 9.29
CA GLN A 163 13.79 -15.84 8.25
C GLN A 163 14.13 -14.37 8.52
N LEU A 164 13.24 -13.64 9.21
CA LEU A 164 13.33 -12.20 9.46
C LEU A 164 14.02 -11.84 10.78
N THR A 165 14.13 -12.79 11.71
CA THR A 165 14.71 -12.53 13.03
C THR A 165 16.11 -11.95 12.92
N GLY A 166 16.34 -10.83 13.61
CA GLY A 166 17.62 -10.11 13.63
C GLY A 166 17.97 -9.37 12.34
N LYS A 167 17.07 -9.36 11.35
CA LYS A 167 17.30 -8.73 10.05
C LYS A 167 16.42 -7.50 9.84
N ARG A 168 16.92 -6.63 8.97
CA ARG A 168 16.14 -5.59 8.31
C ARG A 168 15.82 -6.07 6.92
N SER A 169 14.54 -6.09 6.57
CA SER A 169 14.07 -6.70 5.35
C SER A 169 13.02 -5.84 4.65
N LEU A 170 12.92 -6.00 3.35
CA LEU A 170 11.83 -5.48 2.54
C LEU A 170 10.96 -6.66 2.10
N ILE A 171 9.68 -6.57 2.41
CA ILE A 171 8.69 -7.50 1.88
C ILE A 171 8.02 -6.87 0.67
N ILE A 172 7.87 -7.67 -0.36
CA ILE A 172 7.16 -7.31 -1.59
C ILE A 172 6.00 -8.27 -1.78
N SER A 173 4.80 -7.73 -1.97
CA SER A 173 3.63 -8.50 -2.38
C SER A 173 3.01 -7.86 -3.63
N PRO A 174 3.17 -8.46 -4.81
CA PRO A 174 2.65 -7.89 -6.06
C PRO A 174 1.14 -7.69 -6.06
N ASP A 175 0.40 -8.57 -5.35
CA ASP A 175 -1.05 -8.47 -5.21
C ASP A 175 -1.53 -8.99 -3.85
N LEU A 176 -2.31 -8.16 -3.14
CA LEU A 176 -2.96 -8.51 -1.88
C LEU A 176 -4.37 -9.11 -2.05
N ALA A 177 -4.77 -9.50 -3.28
CA ALA A 177 -6.10 -10.06 -3.54
C ALA A 177 -6.38 -11.29 -2.67
N ASN A 178 -5.39 -12.15 -2.45
CA ASN A 178 -5.51 -13.32 -1.58
C ASN A 178 -5.88 -12.93 -0.14
N LEU A 179 -5.26 -11.89 0.41
CA LEU A 179 -5.58 -11.38 1.74
C LEU A 179 -7.01 -10.84 1.81
N ILE A 180 -7.45 -10.15 0.76
CA ILE A 180 -8.81 -9.59 0.69
C ILE A 180 -9.86 -10.69 0.61
N SER A 181 -9.58 -11.79 -0.08
CA SER A 181 -10.51 -12.93 -0.28
C SER A 181 -10.55 -13.92 0.88
N CYS A 182 -9.64 -13.84 1.85
CA CYS A 182 -9.65 -14.72 3.04
C CYS A 182 -10.95 -14.61 3.85
N ALA A 183 -11.27 -15.66 4.62
CA ALA A 183 -12.35 -15.62 5.60
C ALA A 183 -12.13 -14.49 6.62
N SER A 184 -13.22 -13.90 7.11
CA SER A 184 -13.18 -12.72 8.01
C SER A 184 -12.28 -12.92 9.25
N ASP A 185 -12.33 -14.09 9.87
CA ASP A 185 -11.55 -14.37 11.08
C ASP A 185 -10.07 -14.57 10.78
N ASP A 186 -9.73 -15.21 9.65
CA ASP A 186 -8.35 -15.34 9.20
C ASP A 186 -7.77 -13.95 8.86
N LYS A 187 -8.53 -13.08 8.19
CA LYS A 187 -8.15 -11.69 7.96
C LYS A 187 -7.81 -10.95 9.25
N LYS A 188 -8.70 -11.00 10.24
CA LYS A 188 -8.46 -10.35 11.55
C LYS A 188 -7.18 -10.83 12.20
N MET A 189 -6.91 -12.13 12.12
CA MET A 189 -5.69 -12.73 12.65
C MET A 189 -4.44 -12.24 11.91
N ILE A 190 -4.46 -12.22 10.58
CA ILE A 190 -3.34 -11.73 9.76
C ILE A 190 -3.06 -10.25 10.07
N TRP A 191 -4.10 -9.40 10.11
CA TRP A 191 -3.92 -7.98 10.45
C TRP A 191 -3.41 -7.77 11.88
N SER A 192 -3.79 -8.64 12.83
CA SER A 192 -3.22 -8.61 14.18
C SER A 192 -1.73 -8.93 14.17
N GLN A 193 -1.33 -9.98 13.46
CA GLN A 193 0.08 -10.35 13.31
C GLN A 193 0.88 -9.27 12.58
N PHE A 194 0.30 -8.62 11.56
CA PHE A 194 0.95 -7.49 10.88
C PHE A 194 1.27 -6.33 11.83
N ARG A 195 0.40 -6.03 12.79
CA ARG A 195 0.69 -4.99 13.79
C ARG A 195 1.89 -5.34 14.67
N GLU A 196 1.97 -6.59 15.14
CA GLU A 196 3.12 -7.07 15.90
C GLU A 196 4.40 -7.03 15.07
N TRP A 197 4.30 -7.42 13.83
CA TRP A 197 5.42 -7.43 12.89
C TRP A 197 5.95 -6.02 12.59
N TYR A 198 5.05 -5.06 12.38
CA TYR A 198 5.44 -3.66 12.25
C TYR A 198 6.22 -3.16 13.48
N ASP A 199 5.84 -3.62 14.67
CA ASP A 199 6.50 -3.28 15.93
C ASP A 199 7.81 -4.09 16.16
N GLY A 200 8.25 -4.89 15.17
CA GLY A 200 9.52 -5.62 15.15
C GLY A 200 9.53 -6.91 15.95
N ARG A 201 8.38 -7.46 16.29
CA ARG A 201 8.27 -8.68 17.09
C ARG A 201 7.08 -9.53 16.67
N ILE A 202 7.21 -10.83 16.86
CA ILE A 202 6.11 -11.79 16.72
C ILE A 202 6.21 -12.76 17.89
N ASN A 203 5.13 -12.91 18.66
CA ASN A 203 5.06 -13.87 19.74
C ASN A 203 3.78 -14.69 19.60
N LYS A 204 3.92 -15.97 19.23
CA LYS A 204 2.79 -16.87 19.03
C LYS A 204 2.92 -18.08 19.95
N MET A 205 1.93 -18.27 20.80
CA MET A 205 1.75 -19.48 21.58
C MET A 205 0.53 -20.23 21.04
N THR A 206 0.68 -21.53 20.82
CA THR A 206 -0.39 -22.38 20.30
C THR A 206 -0.93 -23.30 21.41
N GLY A 207 -2.18 -23.73 21.28
CA GLY A 207 -2.81 -24.68 22.20
C GLY A 207 -2.09 -26.04 22.27
N SER A 208 -1.24 -26.38 21.30
CA SER A 208 -0.36 -27.55 21.30
C SER A 208 0.90 -27.39 22.15
N GLY A 209 1.06 -26.27 22.86
CA GLY A 209 2.24 -25.96 23.67
C GLY A 209 3.46 -25.46 22.90
N THR A 210 3.35 -25.24 21.58
CA THR A 210 4.43 -24.64 20.80
C THR A 210 4.45 -23.12 21.03
N SER A 211 5.59 -22.58 21.45
CA SER A 211 5.83 -21.13 21.55
C SER A 211 6.89 -20.72 20.55
N LYS A 212 6.56 -19.75 19.71
CA LYS A 212 7.51 -19.11 18.76
C LYS A 212 7.62 -17.64 19.08
N LYS A 213 8.84 -17.19 19.33
CA LYS A 213 9.14 -15.79 19.63
C LYS A 213 10.22 -15.30 18.67
N TYR A 214 9.90 -14.25 17.93
CA TYR A 214 10.78 -13.59 16.97
C TYR A 214 10.91 -12.12 17.36
N ASP A 215 12.12 -11.69 17.62
CA ASP A 215 12.45 -10.33 18.00
C ASP A 215 13.35 -9.69 16.93
N ASN A 216 13.36 -8.35 16.90
CA ASN A 216 14.17 -7.56 15.94
C ASN A 216 13.85 -7.86 14.45
N CYS A 217 12.59 -8.09 14.14
CA CYS A 217 12.09 -8.29 12.78
C CYS A 217 11.67 -6.92 12.20
N TYR A 218 12.62 -6.15 11.67
CA TYR A 218 12.32 -4.82 11.12
C TYR A 218 11.99 -4.92 9.63
N VAL A 219 10.75 -4.70 9.28
CA VAL A 219 10.24 -4.94 7.93
C VAL A 219 9.62 -3.69 7.34
N ASN A 220 10.14 -3.27 6.18
CA ASN A 220 9.41 -2.39 5.27
C ASN A 220 8.53 -3.23 4.35
N PHE A 221 7.40 -2.70 3.92
CA PHE A 221 6.45 -3.45 3.11
C PHE A 221 5.95 -2.62 1.94
N LEU A 222 6.21 -3.13 0.73
CA LEU A 222 5.64 -2.64 -0.53
C LEU A 222 4.64 -3.67 -1.05
N ALA A 223 3.40 -3.25 -1.29
CA ALA A 223 2.41 -4.16 -1.83
C ALA A 223 1.55 -3.51 -2.91
N GLY A 224 1.11 -4.33 -3.86
CA GLY A 224 0.09 -3.98 -4.84
C GLY A 224 -1.30 -4.34 -4.31
N ALA A 225 -2.27 -3.47 -4.52
CA ALA A 225 -3.64 -3.72 -4.16
C ALA A 225 -4.60 -3.16 -5.21
N THR A 226 -5.80 -3.73 -5.28
CA THR A 226 -6.90 -3.17 -6.06
C THR A 226 -7.74 -2.21 -5.21
N PRO A 227 -8.58 -1.36 -5.82
CA PRO A 227 -9.45 -0.42 -5.08
C PRO A 227 -10.39 -1.07 -4.05
N VAL A 228 -10.66 -2.37 -4.18
CA VAL A 228 -11.45 -3.17 -3.20
C VAL A 228 -10.81 -3.15 -1.81
N MET A 229 -9.49 -3.03 -1.74
CA MET A 229 -8.73 -2.90 -0.49
C MET A 229 -9.21 -1.76 0.41
N ARG A 230 -9.81 -0.71 -0.15
CA ARG A 230 -10.30 0.45 0.63
C ARG A 230 -11.39 0.08 1.62
N GLY A 231 -12.27 -0.85 1.25
CA GLY A 231 -13.31 -1.34 2.16
C GLY A 231 -12.72 -2.03 3.37
N GLU A 232 -11.76 -2.91 3.15
CA GLU A 232 -11.03 -3.60 4.22
C GLU A 232 -10.22 -2.63 5.09
N TYR A 233 -9.54 -1.69 4.46
CA TYR A 233 -8.72 -0.69 5.14
C TYR A 233 -9.54 0.15 6.13
N LEU A 234 -10.75 0.58 5.75
CA LEU A 234 -11.64 1.35 6.63
C LEU A 234 -12.09 0.52 7.85
N ILE A 235 -12.35 -0.78 7.68
CA ILE A 235 -12.72 -1.68 8.78
C ILE A 235 -11.58 -1.78 9.79
N HIS A 236 -10.34 -1.84 9.33
CA HIS A 236 -9.17 -2.01 10.20
C HIS A 236 -8.66 -0.70 10.82
N GLN A 237 -9.11 0.46 10.38
CA GLN A 237 -8.70 1.76 10.94
C GLN A 237 -8.95 1.84 12.45
N ALA A 238 -10.07 1.33 12.94
CA ALA A 238 -10.43 1.37 14.36
C ALA A 238 -9.42 0.66 15.26
N ILE A 239 -8.69 -0.33 14.75
CA ILE A 239 -7.69 -1.09 15.50
C ILE A 239 -6.26 -0.63 15.22
N GLY A 240 -6.08 0.47 14.50
CA GLY A 240 -4.80 1.13 14.22
C GLY A 240 -4.02 0.50 13.08
N THR A 241 -4.24 1.01 11.88
CA THR A 241 -3.49 0.62 10.68
C THR A 241 -2.02 1.06 10.75
N ARG A 242 -1.14 0.27 10.17
CA ARG A 242 0.30 0.55 10.08
C ARG A 242 0.70 0.99 8.68
N GLU A 243 -0.02 0.51 7.71
CA GLU A 243 0.15 0.77 6.29
C GLU A 243 -0.39 2.15 5.90
N LEU A 244 0.19 2.68 4.85
CA LEU A 244 -0.24 3.89 4.15
C LEU A 244 -0.60 3.50 2.72
N LEU A 245 -1.66 4.08 2.19
CA LEU A 245 -2.10 3.85 0.82
C LEU A 245 -1.55 4.93 -0.10
N TYR A 246 -1.25 4.55 -1.33
CA TYR A 246 -0.95 5.46 -2.42
C TYR A 246 -1.81 5.11 -3.63
N ASP A 247 -2.74 6.00 -3.99
CA ASP A 247 -3.57 5.85 -5.18
C ASP A 247 -2.77 6.17 -6.43
N CYS A 248 -2.63 5.21 -7.31
CA CYS A 248 -1.95 5.44 -8.59
C CYS A 248 -2.82 6.26 -9.56
N ASP A 249 -4.17 6.21 -9.42
CA ASP A 249 -5.15 7.00 -10.19
C ASP A 249 -4.84 7.05 -11.71
N PRO A 250 -4.71 5.91 -12.41
CA PRO A 250 -4.36 5.91 -13.83
C PRO A 250 -5.42 6.65 -14.66
N ASP A 251 -4.96 7.49 -15.59
CA ASP A 251 -5.86 8.21 -16.49
C ASP A 251 -6.41 7.28 -17.58
N PRO A 252 -7.75 7.05 -17.63
CA PRO A 252 -8.36 6.21 -18.67
C PRO A 252 -8.15 6.72 -20.09
N SER A 253 -7.95 8.02 -20.30
CA SER A 253 -7.68 8.59 -21.63
C SER A 253 -6.37 8.09 -22.24
N GLN A 254 -5.47 7.55 -21.42
CA GLN A 254 -4.17 7.03 -21.83
C GLN A 254 -4.16 5.52 -22.05
N ASN A 255 -5.31 4.85 -21.93
CA ASN A 255 -5.38 3.37 -22.04
C ASN A 255 -4.90 2.85 -23.39
N GLU A 256 -5.16 3.57 -24.49
CA GLU A 256 -4.69 3.18 -25.83
C GLU A 256 -3.15 3.19 -25.90
N ALA A 257 -2.50 4.23 -25.38
CA ALA A 257 -1.04 4.30 -25.33
C ALA A 257 -0.45 3.19 -24.44
N LYS A 258 -1.09 2.89 -23.32
CA LYS A 258 -0.69 1.78 -22.42
C LYS A 258 -0.80 0.41 -23.11
N MET A 259 -1.89 0.18 -23.87
CA MET A 259 -2.09 -1.06 -24.63
C MET A 259 -1.04 -1.21 -25.72
N ASN A 260 -0.74 -0.14 -26.47
CA ASN A 260 0.26 -0.15 -27.53
C ASN A 260 1.65 -0.48 -26.95
N GLN A 261 2.04 0.16 -25.85
CA GLN A 261 3.31 -0.12 -25.18
C GLN A 261 3.39 -1.57 -24.70
N ALA A 262 2.32 -2.11 -24.12
CA ALA A 262 2.26 -3.50 -23.68
C ALA A 262 2.37 -4.48 -24.85
N TRP A 263 1.73 -4.17 -25.98
CA TRP A 263 1.82 -4.95 -27.21
C TRP A 263 3.25 -5.00 -27.77
N GLU A 264 3.93 -3.86 -27.81
CA GLU A 264 5.32 -3.77 -28.31
C GLU A 264 6.32 -4.51 -27.40
N ASN A 265 6.01 -4.66 -26.13
CA ASN A 265 6.88 -5.30 -25.15
C ASN A 265 6.65 -6.82 -25.01
N GLU A 266 5.62 -7.41 -25.60
CA GLU A 266 5.24 -8.83 -25.39
C GLU A 266 6.42 -9.78 -25.66
N ASP A 267 7.14 -9.55 -26.75
CA ASP A 267 8.31 -10.39 -27.12
C ASP A 267 9.56 -10.13 -26.27
N TYR A 268 9.58 -9.07 -25.46
CA TYR A 268 10.74 -8.60 -24.68
C TYR A 268 10.50 -8.60 -23.18
N GLU A 269 9.48 -9.29 -22.66
CA GLU A 269 9.12 -9.23 -21.24
C GLU A 269 10.27 -9.66 -20.30
N GLU A 270 11.06 -10.69 -20.67
CA GLU A 270 12.19 -11.13 -19.85
C GLU A 270 13.31 -10.08 -19.82
N GLU A 271 13.64 -9.49 -20.97
CA GLU A 271 14.62 -8.39 -21.08
C GLU A 271 14.16 -7.17 -20.28
N MET A 272 12.91 -6.78 -20.44
CA MET A 272 12.29 -5.70 -19.68
C MET A 272 12.44 -5.91 -18.16
N ARG A 273 12.04 -7.08 -17.67
CA ARG A 273 12.09 -7.39 -16.23
C ARG A 273 13.52 -7.40 -15.71
N GLU A 274 14.48 -7.88 -16.52
CA GLU A 274 15.88 -7.89 -16.12
C GLU A 274 16.48 -6.47 -16.09
N GLU A 275 16.18 -5.61 -17.08
CA GLU A 275 16.63 -4.21 -17.06
C GLU A 275 16.02 -3.44 -15.87
N LEU A 276 14.71 -3.62 -15.60
CA LEU A 276 14.04 -3.01 -14.46
C LEU A 276 14.67 -3.45 -13.13
N ARG A 277 14.94 -4.74 -12.96
CA ARG A 277 15.62 -5.26 -11.76
C ARG A 277 17.04 -4.72 -11.62
N THR A 278 17.77 -4.70 -12.71
CA THR A 278 19.17 -4.24 -12.72
C THR A 278 19.27 -2.78 -12.32
N VAL A 279 18.48 -1.89 -12.92
CA VAL A 279 18.54 -0.47 -12.60
C VAL A 279 18.12 -0.16 -11.17
N VAL A 280 17.10 -0.86 -10.65
CA VAL A 280 16.68 -0.71 -9.24
C VAL A 280 17.73 -1.28 -8.28
N TYR A 281 18.35 -2.41 -8.63
CA TYR A 281 19.44 -2.98 -7.85
C TYR A 281 20.63 -2.05 -7.77
N ASP A 282 21.10 -1.55 -8.91
CA ASP A 282 22.23 -0.63 -9.03
C ASP A 282 21.96 0.66 -8.23
N PHE A 283 20.75 1.19 -8.33
CA PHE A 283 20.36 2.39 -7.59
C PHE A 283 20.31 2.13 -6.09
N CYS A 284 19.54 1.16 -5.64
CA CYS A 284 19.31 0.93 -4.21
C CYS A 284 20.55 0.42 -3.46
N LEU A 285 21.46 -0.30 -4.11
CA LEU A 285 22.66 -0.84 -3.49
C LEU A 285 23.64 0.27 -3.09
N TYR A 286 23.77 1.31 -3.90
CA TYR A 286 24.76 2.37 -3.72
C TYR A 286 24.18 3.67 -3.16
N HIS A 287 22.86 3.82 -3.13
CA HIS A 287 22.21 4.94 -2.47
C HIS A 287 21.77 4.54 -1.07
N THR A 288 22.40 5.15 -0.07
CA THR A 288 21.99 4.99 1.33
C THR A 288 21.30 6.26 1.80
N PRO A 289 20.18 6.16 2.53
CA PRO A 289 19.55 7.35 3.09
C PRO A 289 20.49 8.16 3.95
N GLU A 290 20.71 9.41 3.57
CA GLU A 290 21.57 10.34 4.26
C GLU A 290 20.97 10.85 5.57
N ASN A 291 21.83 11.30 6.47
CA ASN A 291 21.40 11.93 7.72
C ASN A 291 21.07 13.42 7.50
N ILE A 292 19.98 13.68 6.78
CA ILE A 292 19.52 15.02 6.41
C ILE A 292 18.89 15.71 7.63
N LYS A 293 19.28 16.95 7.88
CA LYS A 293 18.64 17.77 8.93
C LYS A 293 17.28 18.26 8.45
N VAL A 294 16.24 17.95 9.21
CA VAL A 294 14.86 18.40 8.94
C VAL A 294 14.71 19.84 9.46
N SER A 295 14.40 20.79 8.59
CA SER A 295 14.14 22.18 8.97
C SER A 295 12.85 22.32 9.81
N LYS A 296 12.72 23.46 10.52
CA LYS A 296 11.50 23.76 11.30
C LYS A 296 10.24 23.74 10.43
N ALA A 297 10.27 24.37 9.26
CA ALA A 297 9.16 24.43 8.33
C ALA A 297 8.73 23.03 7.84
N ILE A 298 9.68 22.14 7.56
CA ILE A 298 9.37 20.75 7.18
C ILE A 298 8.78 19.99 8.37
N ARG A 299 9.29 20.19 9.57
CA ARG A 299 8.74 19.58 10.77
C ARG A 299 7.27 19.99 11.01
N GLU A 300 6.96 21.27 10.84
CA GLU A 300 5.59 21.81 10.94
C GLU A 300 4.70 21.20 9.86
N PHE A 301 5.14 21.17 8.61
CA PHE A 301 4.43 20.50 7.50
C PHE A 301 4.13 19.03 7.83
N LEU A 302 5.12 18.25 8.23
CA LEU A 302 4.92 16.82 8.55
C LEU A 302 3.99 16.64 9.76
N SER A 303 4.05 17.52 10.75
CA SER A 303 3.17 17.49 11.91
C SER A 303 1.73 17.81 11.54
N HIS A 304 1.52 18.79 10.66
CA HIS A 304 0.21 19.11 10.10
C HIS A 304 -0.38 17.92 9.33
N GLU A 305 0.38 17.33 8.40
CA GLU A 305 -0.10 16.19 7.61
C GLU A 305 -0.36 14.94 8.48
N ALA A 306 0.44 14.69 9.51
CA ALA A 306 0.19 13.60 10.46
C ALA A 306 -1.12 13.82 11.25
N ASN A 307 -1.36 15.04 11.72
CA ASN A 307 -2.62 15.41 12.38
C ASN A 307 -3.80 15.30 11.43
N ARG A 308 -3.65 15.75 10.18
CA ARG A 308 -4.68 15.65 9.15
C ARG A 308 -5.05 14.20 8.87
N LEU A 309 -4.07 13.30 8.71
CA LEU A 309 -4.35 11.87 8.51
C LEU A 309 -5.05 11.26 9.73
N SER A 310 -4.59 11.58 10.92
CA SER A 310 -5.25 11.14 12.17
C SER A 310 -6.72 11.54 12.23
N LEU A 311 -7.06 12.77 11.80
CA LEU A 311 -8.44 13.23 11.67
C LEU A 311 -9.22 12.46 10.61
N LEU A 312 -8.62 12.27 9.43
CA LEU A 312 -9.25 11.55 8.32
C LEU A 312 -9.50 10.07 8.62
N ARG A 313 -8.70 9.47 9.52
CA ARG A 313 -8.82 8.08 9.97
C ARG A 313 -9.67 7.89 11.22
N ALA A 314 -10.07 8.94 11.89
CA ALA A 314 -10.89 8.82 13.10
C ALA A 314 -12.20 8.07 12.80
N THR A 315 -12.59 7.16 13.68
CA THR A 315 -13.77 6.31 13.51
C THR A 315 -14.61 6.28 14.75
N GLY A 316 -15.92 6.25 14.57
CA GLY A 316 -16.92 6.04 15.61
C GLY A 316 -17.91 4.95 15.19
N THR A 317 -18.59 4.35 16.15
CA THR A 317 -19.64 3.39 15.86
C THR A 317 -20.87 4.14 15.38
N ILE A 318 -21.33 3.86 14.17
CA ILE A 318 -22.48 4.47 13.55
C ILE A 318 -23.64 3.49 13.52
N ASP A 319 -24.82 3.93 13.88
CA ASP A 319 -26.05 3.21 13.57
C ASP A 319 -26.29 3.25 12.06
N TRP A 320 -26.24 2.08 11.43
CA TRP A 320 -26.32 2.00 9.98
C TRP A 320 -27.73 2.32 9.44
N HIS A 321 -28.78 2.23 10.25
CA HIS A 321 -30.14 2.58 9.86
C HIS A 321 -30.38 4.08 9.91
N SER A 322 -30.06 4.72 11.03
CA SER A 322 -30.29 6.16 11.24
C SER A 322 -29.13 7.03 10.74
N GLY A 323 -27.93 6.50 10.66
CA GLY A 323 -26.69 7.24 10.40
C GLY A 323 -26.19 8.01 11.64
N GLU A 324 -26.76 7.75 12.82
CA GLU A 324 -26.39 8.42 14.06
C GLU A 324 -25.16 7.79 14.71
N LEU A 325 -24.37 8.64 15.35
CA LEU A 325 -23.21 8.22 16.10
C LEU A 325 -23.63 7.52 17.40
N LYS A 326 -23.13 6.28 17.62
CA LYS A 326 -23.30 5.54 18.87
C LYS A 326 -21.97 5.52 19.63
N GLY A 327 -21.88 6.35 20.68
CA GLY A 327 -20.69 6.44 21.52
C GLY A 327 -19.63 7.39 20.96
N ASP A 328 -18.41 7.29 21.48
CA ASP A 328 -17.34 8.23 21.19
C ASP A 328 -16.62 7.93 19.88
N VAL A 329 -16.13 8.98 19.24
CA VAL A 329 -15.23 8.88 18.09
C VAL A 329 -13.79 8.70 18.57
N THR A 330 -13.16 7.62 18.14
CA THR A 330 -11.75 7.36 18.44
C THR A 330 -10.86 7.96 17.36
N ARG A 331 -9.92 8.79 17.79
CA ARG A 331 -8.86 9.36 16.94
C ARG A 331 -7.50 8.88 17.41
N GLU A 332 -6.67 8.36 16.51
CA GLU A 332 -5.32 7.96 16.89
C GLU A 332 -4.43 9.17 17.25
N VAL A 333 -3.54 8.99 18.23
CA VAL A 333 -2.49 9.97 18.51
C VAL A 333 -1.44 9.86 17.39
N PRO A 334 -1.09 10.94 16.68
CA PRO A 334 -0.29 10.86 15.46
C PRO A 334 1.21 10.62 15.68
N THR A 335 1.62 10.11 16.84
CA THR A 335 3.04 9.86 17.18
C THR A 335 3.72 8.83 16.27
N ARG A 336 2.98 7.81 15.82
CA ARG A 336 3.50 6.83 14.85
C ARG A 336 3.55 7.46 13.47
N LEU A 337 2.48 8.14 13.05
CA LEU A 337 2.38 8.77 11.74
C LEU A 337 3.52 9.76 11.50
N ILE A 338 3.81 10.63 12.46
CA ILE A 338 4.92 11.60 12.31
C ILE A 338 6.27 10.91 12.15
N LYS A 339 6.50 9.76 12.80
CA LYS A 339 7.74 8.99 12.61
C LYS A 339 7.83 8.38 11.22
N GLN A 340 6.72 7.82 10.71
CA GLN A 340 6.64 7.29 9.34
C GLN A 340 6.87 8.39 8.30
N LEU A 341 6.15 9.51 8.43
CA LEU A 341 6.27 10.64 7.48
C LEU A 341 7.65 11.29 7.53
N LYS A 342 8.25 11.46 8.72
CA LYS A 342 9.63 11.91 8.84
C LYS A 342 10.59 10.98 8.11
N ARG A 343 10.41 9.67 8.29
CA ARG A 343 11.26 8.68 7.65
C ARG A 343 11.12 8.72 6.14
N LEU A 344 9.87 8.75 5.66
CA LEU A 344 9.58 8.87 4.23
C LEU A 344 10.16 10.15 3.63
N TRP A 345 10.05 11.28 4.33
CA TRP A 345 10.68 12.53 3.90
C TRP A 345 12.19 12.38 3.72
N LEU A 346 12.88 11.80 4.71
CA LEU A 346 14.33 11.59 4.68
C LEU A 346 14.73 10.70 3.49
N THR A 347 14.04 9.59 3.28
CA THR A 347 14.36 8.67 2.19
C THR A 347 14.04 9.26 0.81
N LEU A 348 12.95 10.02 0.65
CA LEU A 348 12.68 10.75 -0.58
C LEU A 348 13.78 11.78 -0.89
N LYS A 349 14.22 12.53 0.12
CA LYS A 349 15.32 13.50 -0.04
C LYS A 349 16.68 12.85 -0.31
N SER A 350 16.84 11.58 -0.04
CA SER A 350 18.07 10.81 -0.31
C SER A 350 18.07 10.14 -1.70
N LEU A 351 16.99 10.26 -2.48
CA LEU A 351 16.96 9.75 -3.86
C LEU A 351 17.88 10.54 -4.79
N ASP A 352 18.01 11.84 -4.53
CA ASP A 352 18.88 12.75 -5.26
C ASP A 352 19.29 13.90 -4.33
N PRO A 353 20.55 14.38 -4.38
CA PRO A 353 20.99 15.53 -3.57
C PRO A 353 20.13 16.79 -3.72
N GLU A 354 19.58 16.99 -4.92
CA GLU A 354 18.72 18.14 -5.26
C GLU A 354 17.23 17.77 -5.30
N TYR A 355 16.82 16.62 -4.74
CA TYR A 355 15.43 16.17 -4.80
C TYR A 355 14.45 17.26 -4.33
N PRO A 356 13.47 17.69 -5.16
CA PRO A 356 12.68 18.87 -4.87
C PRO A 356 11.75 18.70 -3.67
N ASP A 357 11.78 19.63 -2.72
CA ASP A 357 10.84 19.66 -1.59
C ASP A 357 9.37 19.66 -2.03
N LYS A 358 9.07 20.32 -3.14
CA LYS A 358 7.72 20.37 -3.72
C LYS A 358 7.24 18.97 -4.11
N THR A 359 8.08 18.16 -4.73
CA THR A 359 7.78 16.78 -5.12
C THR A 359 7.59 15.90 -3.88
N ALA A 360 8.52 15.95 -2.92
CA ALA A 360 8.38 15.20 -1.67
C ALA A 360 7.09 15.55 -0.92
N LYS A 361 6.73 16.83 -0.83
CA LYS A 361 5.46 17.29 -0.24
C LYS A 361 4.25 16.79 -1.01
N ARG A 362 4.30 16.78 -2.35
CA ARG A 362 3.22 16.26 -3.21
C ARG A 362 2.97 14.78 -2.94
N ILE A 363 4.02 13.95 -2.95
CA ILE A 363 3.94 12.52 -2.66
C ILE A 363 3.35 12.28 -1.27
N ILE A 364 3.84 12.97 -0.24
CA ILE A 364 3.31 12.83 1.13
C ILE A 364 1.83 13.22 1.19
N ARG A 365 1.42 14.33 0.60
CA ARG A 365 0.01 14.74 0.55
C ARG A 365 -0.86 13.71 -0.16
N LYS A 366 -0.40 13.16 -1.29
CA LYS A 366 -1.11 12.10 -2.01
C LYS A 366 -1.28 10.84 -1.15
N ILE A 367 -0.27 10.46 -0.38
CA ILE A 367 -0.37 9.37 0.60
C ILE A 367 -1.42 9.68 1.67
N ILE A 368 -1.42 10.87 2.24
CA ILE A 368 -2.42 11.29 3.25
C ILE A 368 -3.84 11.24 2.67
N ASP A 369 -4.04 11.77 1.46
CA ASP A 369 -5.31 11.76 0.77
C ASP A 369 -5.77 10.34 0.40
N SER A 370 -4.83 9.48 0.02
CA SER A 370 -5.09 8.07 -0.29
C SER A 370 -5.44 7.26 0.95
N SER A 371 -4.80 7.55 2.09
CA SER A 371 -4.94 6.82 3.34
C SER A 371 -6.08 7.31 4.23
N GLY A 372 -6.72 8.42 3.90
CA GLY A 372 -7.84 8.98 4.66
C GLY A 372 -9.21 8.65 4.06
N SER A 373 -10.28 8.80 4.85
CA SER A 373 -11.67 8.66 4.37
C SER A 373 -11.95 9.62 3.22
N LYS A 374 -12.24 9.10 2.04
CA LYS A 374 -12.60 9.90 0.85
C LYS A 374 -13.91 10.66 1.07
N ASN A 375 -14.87 10.07 1.80
CA ASN A 375 -16.14 10.74 2.11
C ASN A 375 -15.91 11.96 3.00
N ARG A 376 -15.10 11.80 4.04
CA ARG A 376 -14.74 12.90 4.95
C ARG A 376 -14.00 14.03 4.22
N GLN A 377 -13.07 13.69 3.34
CA GLN A 377 -12.36 14.67 2.52
C GLN A 377 -13.31 15.45 1.61
N ARG A 378 -14.29 14.77 0.95
CA ARG A 378 -15.31 15.44 0.13
C ARG A 378 -16.14 16.42 0.94
N ILE A 379 -16.54 16.03 2.14
CA ILE A 379 -17.33 16.90 3.06
C ILE A 379 -16.49 18.10 3.51
N ILE A 380 -15.26 17.90 3.95
CA ILE A 380 -14.35 19.01 4.32
C ILE A 380 -14.15 19.97 3.14
N LYS A 381 -13.98 19.42 1.93
CA LYS A 381 -13.84 20.23 0.70
C LYS A 381 -15.12 21.04 0.41
N ALA A 382 -16.30 20.48 0.63
CA ALA A 382 -17.56 21.20 0.43
C ALA A 382 -17.65 22.44 1.34
N PHE A 383 -17.23 22.35 2.59
CA PHE A 383 -17.16 23.53 3.48
C PHE A 383 -16.14 24.58 3.02
N LYS A 384 -15.00 24.15 2.44
CA LYS A 384 -14.02 25.10 1.89
C LYS A 384 -14.53 25.84 0.65
N GLY A 385 -15.32 25.16 -0.18
CA GLY A 385 -15.93 25.72 -1.40
C GLY A 385 -17.19 26.53 -1.17
N ALA A 386 -17.76 26.55 0.05
CA ALA A 386 -18.99 27.25 0.33
C ALA A 386 -18.82 28.76 0.15
N LYS A 387 -19.70 29.35 -0.66
CA LYS A 387 -19.71 30.79 -0.98
C LYS A 387 -20.35 31.65 0.11
N THR A 388 -20.94 31.04 1.13
CA THR A 388 -21.61 31.73 2.24
C THR A 388 -20.58 32.27 3.22
N THR A 389 -20.76 33.52 3.66
CA THR A 389 -19.87 34.20 4.62
C THR A 389 -19.73 33.44 5.93
N ASP A 390 -20.76 32.73 6.36
CA ASP A 390 -20.80 32.00 7.63
C ASP A 390 -20.44 30.50 7.48
N LYS A 391 -20.23 30.01 6.25
CA LYS A 391 -19.90 28.59 5.93
C LYS A 391 -20.82 27.55 6.60
N TRP A 392 -22.07 27.91 6.88
CA TRP A 392 -23.09 26.98 7.37
C TRP A 392 -23.72 26.22 6.21
N LEU A 393 -23.65 24.89 6.24
CA LEU A 393 -24.23 24.00 5.23
C LEU A 393 -25.15 22.99 5.90
N ASN A 394 -26.34 22.78 5.34
CA ASN A 394 -27.18 21.66 5.70
C ASN A 394 -26.87 20.42 4.88
N ILE A 395 -27.50 19.28 5.25
CA ILE A 395 -27.25 18.01 4.58
C ILE A 395 -27.58 18.06 3.07
N ALA A 396 -28.57 18.84 2.65
CA ALA A 396 -28.96 18.98 1.24
C ALA A 396 -27.88 19.74 0.45
N ASP A 397 -27.29 20.79 1.03
CA ASP A 397 -26.20 21.54 0.44
C ASP A 397 -24.95 20.67 0.30
N ILE A 398 -24.55 19.97 1.36
CA ILE A 398 -23.41 19.04 1.34
C ILE A 398 -23.64 17.94 0.29
N ARG A 399 -24.87 17.40 0.17
CA ARG A 399 -25.21 16.40 -0.83
C ARG A 399 -25.05 16.92 -2.26
N ARG A 400 -25.44 18.17 -2.50
CA ARG A 400 -25.32 18.80 -3.84
C ARG A 400 -23.87 18.88 -4.28
N GLU A 401 -22.99 19.27 -3.37
CA GLU A 401 -21.55 19.42 -3.63
C GLU A 401 -20.81 18.06 -3.69
N THR A 402 -21.16 17.12 -2.79
CA THR A 402 -20.37 15.89 -2.61
C THR A 402 -20.92 14.70 -3.39
N LYS A 403 -22.20 14.72 -3.78
CA LYS A 403 -22.94 13.57 -4.35
C LYS A 403 -23.03 12.35 -3.43
N LEU A 404 -22.80 12.53 -2.13
CA LEU A 404 -22.89 11.46 -1.14
C LEU A 404 -24.34 11.21 -0.69
N GLY A 405 -24.60 10.02 -0.17
CA GLY A 405 -25.90 9.67 0.43
C GLY A 405 -26.14 10.44 1.73
N ARG A 406 -27.41 10.78 2.03
CA ARG A 406 -27.79 11.53 3.24
C ARG A 406 -27.26 10.89 4.54
N ARG A 407 -27.35 9.56 4.66
CA ARG A 407 -26.88 8.84 5.86
C ARG A 407 -25.36 8.98 6.03
N THR A 408 -24.61 8.81 4.94
CA THR A 408 -23.15 8.98 4.94
C THR A 408 -22.75 10.38 5.37
N ILE A 409 -23.45 11.41 4.84
CA ILE A 409 -23.17 12.80 5.20
C ILE A 409 -23.46 13.02 6.69
N LYS A 410 -24.62 12.57 7.18
CA LYS A 410 -24.97 12.70 8.60
C LYS A 410 -23.90 12.04 9.48
N ALA A 411 -23.58 10.78 9.21
CA ALA A 411 -22.59 10.01 9.95
C ALA A 411 -21.21 10.68 10.00
N GLU A 412 -20.72 11.20 8.87
CA GLU A 412 -19.42 11.88 8.82
C GLU A 412 -19.45 13.25 9.50
N CYS A 413 -20.55 14.02 9.37
CA CYS A 413 -20.71 15.30 10.05
C CYS A 413 -20.79 15.14 11.57
N GLU A 414 -21.51 14.14 12.07
CA GLU A 414 -21.58 13.84 13.50
C GLU A 414 -20.22 13.42 14.07
N GLN A 415 -19.45 12.61 13.33
CA GLN A 415 -18.08 12.26 13.74
C GLN A 415 -17.18 13.50 13.77
N LEU A 416 -17.23 14.36 12.76
CA LEU A 416 -16.46 15.61 12.73
C LEU A 416 -16.87 16.58 13.82
N TRP A 417 -18.16 16.63 14.17
CA TRP A 417 -18.67 17.41 15.28
C TRP A 417 -18.16 16.87 16.62
N SER A 418 -18.26 15.56 16.85
CA SER A 418 -17.74 14.91 18.06
C SER A 418 -16.23 15.14 18.25
N LEU A 419 -15.47 15.26 17.15
CA LEU A 419 -14.04 15.57 17.16
C LEU A 419 -13.73 17.07 17.33
N GLY A 420 -14.76 17.91 17.50
CA GLY A 420 -14.60 19.36 17.61
C GLY A 420 -14.11 20.04 16.32
N SER A 421 -14.27 19.39 15.16
CA SER A 421 -13.91 19.96 13.85
C SER A 421 -15.06 20.71 13.19
N LEU A 422 -16.29 20.40 13.56
CA LEU A 422 -17.49 21.08 13.15
C LEU A 422 -18.26 21.53 14.39
N ARG A 423 -19.08 22.59 14.25
CA ARG A 423 -20.16 22.96 15.14
C ARG A 423 -21.47 22.67 14.43
N SER A 424 -22.53 22.38 15.18
CA SER A 424 -23.88 22.15 14.67
C SER A 424 -24.88 23.11 15.28
N GLU A 425 -25.92 23.43 14.53
CA GLU A 425 -27.03 24.27 14.93
C GLU A 425 -28.31 23.79 14.27
N THR A 426 -29.40 23.68 15.04
CA THR A 426 -30.70 23.36 14.50
C THR A 426 -31.44 24.66 14.19
N ARG A 427 -31.85 24.84 12.95
CA ARG A 427 -32.63 26.00 12.49
C ARG A 427 -34.03 25.55 12.09
N VAL A 428 -35.01 26.41 12.37
CA VAL A 428 -36.39 26.19 11.95
C VAL A 428 -36.61 26.87 10.61
N GLU A 429 -36.93 26.09 9.60
CA GLU A 429 -37.20 26.58 8.23
C GLU A 429 -38.64 26.35 7.83
N ARG A 430 -39.23 27.34 7.14
CA ARG A 430 -40.49 27.17 6.41
C ARG A 430 -40.20 26.68 4.99
N ILE A 431 -40.61 25.46 4.67
CA ILE A 431 -40.45 24.87 3.37
C ILE A 431 -41.78 24.93 2.61
N GLY A 432 -41.76 25.52 1.41
CA GLY A 432 -42.92 25.52 0.52
C GLY A 432 -43.97 26.61 0.85
N ALA A 433 -43.60 27.69 1.54
CA ALA A 433 -44.41 28.87 1.58
C ALA A 433 -44.49 29.49 0.18
N SER A 434 -45.65 29.48 -0.44
CA SER A 434 -45.94 30.27 -1.64
C SER A 434 -46.72 31.48 -1.28
N VAL A 435 -46.26 32.66 -1.66
CA VAL A 435 -47.04 33.88 -1.62
C VAL A 435 -48.07 33.79 -2.74
N VAL A 436 -49.32 33.70 -2.41
CA VAL A 436 -50.42 33.75 -3.39
C VAL A 436 -51.00 35.15 -3.33
N SER A 437 -50.81 35.90 -4.41
CA SER A 437 -51.50 37.20 -4.58
C SER A 437 -52.98 36.93 -4.85
N ASP A 438 -53.82 37.49 -4.02
CA ASP A 438 -55.25 37.53 -4.23
C ASP A 438 -55.58 38.61 -5.27
N GLY A 439 -55.76 38.53 -6.41
CA GLY A 439 -55.98 39.52 -7.49
C GLY A 439 -56.49 40.93 -7.08
N CYS A 440 -56.55 41.27 -5.79
CA CYS A 440 -56.96 42.53 -5.19
C CYS A 440 -55.82 43.25 -4.44
N GLY A 441 -54.57 42.79 -4.59
CA GLY A 441 -53.39 43.43 -4.00
C GLY A 441 -53.06 42.97 -2.57
N GLY A 442 -53.75 41.97 -2.04
CA GLY A 442 -53.41 41.32 -0.77
C GLY A 442 -52.50 40.08 -1.02
N GLU A 443 -51.42 39.98 -0.27
CA GLU A 443 -50.56 38.78 -0.23
C GLU A 443 -50.97 37.90 0.95
N THR A 444 -51.43 36.69 0.67
CA THR A 444 -51.66 35.69 1.73
C THR A 444 -50.60 34.58 1.62
N GLU A 445 -49.82 34.42 2.67
CA GLU A 445 -48.94 33.26 2.82
C GLU A 445 -49.78 32.02 3.08
N ARG A 446 -49.78 31.05 2.14
CA ARG A 446 -50.22 29.69 2.45
C ARG A 446 -49.13 29.02 3.27
N GLY A 447 -49.53 28.54 4.47
CA GLY A 447 -48.66 27.95 5.47
C GLY A 447 -47.72 26.88 4.89
N GLY A 448 -46.44 27.19 4.89
CA GLY A 448 -45.41 26.21 4.60
C GLY A 448 -45.22 25.24 5.76
N LEU A 449 -44.75 24.05 5.44
CA LEU A 449 -44.37 23.05 6.44
C LEU A 449 -43.21 23.58 7.26
N ILE A 450 -43.40 23.71 8.57
CA ILE A 450 -42.31 24.07 9.49
C ILE A 450 -41.47 22.80 9.70
N ARG A 451 -40.16 22.90 9.45
CA ARG A 451 -39.23 21.81 9.61
C ARG A 451 -37.99 22.27 10.35
N GLU A 452 -37.54 21.47 11.31
CA GLU A 452 -36.22 21.59 11.88
C GLU A 452 -35.15 21.05 10.92
N VAL A 453 -34.14 21.86 10.62
CA VAL A 453 -33.03 21.52 9.73
C VAL A 453 -31.74 21.74 10.48
N GLU A 454 -30.90 20.69 10.47
CA GLU A 454 -29.60 20.69 11.10
C GLU A 454 -28.56 21.27 10.13
N TYR A 455 -27.79 22.23 10.61
CA TYR A 455 -26.73 22.92 9.93
C TYR A 455 -25.37 22.61 10.59
N TYR A 456 -24.34 22.55 9.80
CA TYR A 456 -22.97 22.35 10.24
C TYR A 456 -22.06 23.47 9.71
N SER A 457 -21.04 23.84 10.50
CA SER A 457 -20.03 24.82 10.13
C SER A 457 -18.67 24.42 10.71
N PRO A 458 -17.55 24.66 9.99
CA PRO A 458 -16.22 24.43 10.54
C PRO A 458 -15.97 25.29 11.78
N ILE A 459 -15.34 24.73 12.79
CA ILE A 459 -14.79 25.51 13.88
C ILE A 459 -13.57 26.23 13.34
N GLN A 460 -13.59 27.55 13.31
CA GLN A 460 -12.41 28.34 13.01
C GLN A 460 -11.48 28.18 14.22
N GLN A 461 -10.44 27.36 14.08
CA GLN A 461 -9.28 27.52 14.92
C GLN A 461 -8.63 28.85 14.49
N GLU A 462 -8.33 29.73 15.45
CA GLU A 462 -7.51 30.92 15.23
C GLU A 462 -6.09 30.50 14.81
N THR A 463 -5.96 30.00 13.63
CA THR A 463 -4.69 29.69 12.97
C THR A 463 -4.61 30.60 11.76
N THR A 464 -3.53 31.34 11.69
CA THR A 464 -3.15 32.29 10.63
C THR A 464 -3.60 31.83 9.23
N GLN A 465 -4.16 32.77 8.46
CA GLN A 465 -4.81 32.59 7.16
C GLN A 465 -3.99 31.86 6.06
N GLU A 466 -2.79 31.38 6.36
CA GLU A 466 -1.92 30.68 5.43
C GLU A 466 -1.96 29.13 5.50
N GLU A 467 -2.72 28.52 6.42
CA GLU A 467 -2.67 27.08 6.71
C GLU A 467 -3.92 26.27 6.33
N LEU A 468 -4.86 26.86 5.60
CA LEU A 468 -6.04 26.15 5.07
C LEU A 468 -5.90 25.86 3.56
#